data_cc7b52ae0b1b23af892ab57c2ab14db1
#
_entry.id   cc7b52ae0b1b23af892ab57c2ab14db1
#
_cell.length_a   1.000
_cell.length_b   1.000
_cell.length_c   1.000
_cell.angle_alpha   90.00
_cell.angle_beta   90.00
_cell.angle_gamma   90.00
#
_symmetry.space_group_name_H-M   'P 1'
#
loop_
_entity.id
_entity.type
_entity.pdbx_description
1 polymer ?
#
loop_
_entity_poly.entity_id
_entity_poly.type
_entity_poly.pdbx_seq_one_letter_code
_entity_poly.pdbx_strand_id
1 'polypeptide(L)'
;MAEQRADTASEGALARPGTADGGPVSYAIITLARAHGGYAGELLRGLGLHVGQELILMQLLERDHQSQSELLKALGMEHSTVSRSLRRMQEAGFVTRRPAEHDRRVMIVSLTEKGEATREPLAQMLARLEQATVESLDEASRETFMALARAMECTITAHRGR
;
A
#
# COMPACT_ATOMS: atom_id res chain seq x y z
N MET A 1 2.05 27.92 25.49
CA MET A 1 3.02 27.43 24.47
C MET A 1 2.53 26.22 23.66
N ALA A 2 1.40 25.59 23.99
CA ALA A 2 0.78 24.50 23.22
C ALA A 2 -0.18 24.97 22.12
N GLU A 3 -0.76 26.14 22.26
CA GLU A 3 -1.73 26.71 21.30
C GLU A 3 -1.10 27.22 19.98
N GLN A 4 0.16 27.61 20.00
CA GLN A 4 0.87 28.11 18.81
C GLN A 4 1.38 27.03 17.86
N ARG A 5 1.36 25.73 18.23
CA ARG A 5 1.75 24.63 17.36
C ARG A 5 0.60 24.04 16.53
N ALA A 6 -0.65 24.32 16.91
CA ALA A 6 -1.82 23.87 16.15
C ALA A 6 -2.09 24.73 14.88
N ASP A 7 -1.59 25.95 14.84
CA ASP A 7 -1.88 26.89 13.75
C ASP A 7 -0.96 26.73 12.53
N THR A 8 0.25 26.16 12.70
CA THR A 8 1.19 25.94 11.59
C THR A 8 0.90 24.68 10.76
N ALA A 9 0.07 23.76 11.25
CA ALA A 9 -0.34 22.56 10.50
C ALA A 9 -1.48 22.84 9.50
N SER A 10 -2.09 24.03 9.54
CA SER A 10 -3.22 24.39 8.69
C SER A 10 -2.84 25.03 7.36
N GLU A 11 -1.61 25.50 7.17
CA GLU A 11 -1.22 26.24 5.94
C GLU A 11 -1.05 25.38 4.68
N GLY A 12 -1.07 24.04 4.77
CA GLY A 12 -0.97 23.13 3.64
C GLY A 12 -2.24 22.35 3.32
N ALA A 13 -3.26 22.42 4.17
CA ALA A 13 -4.51 21.71 3.94
C ALA A 13 -5.37 22.46 2.92
N LEU A 14 -5.56 21.87 1.73
CA LEU A 14 -6.53 22.36 0.76
C LEU A 14 -7.89 22.53 1.44
N ALA A 15 -8.46 23.75 1.35
CA ALA A 15 -9.80 24.02 1.87
C ALA A 15 -10.77 22.97 1.34
N ARG A 16 -11.56 22.36 2.23
CA ARG A 16 -12.52 21.31 1.86
C ARG A 16 -13.56 21.93 0.91
N PRO A 17 -13.71 21.39 -0.32
CA PRO A 17 -14.73 21.90 -1.25
C PRO A 17 -16.11 21.58 -0.72
N GLY A 18 -17.11 22.47 -0.93
CA GLY A 18 -18.48 22.29 -0.46
C GLY A 18 -19.13 20.99 -0.93
N THR A 19 -18.72 20.44 -2.08
CA THR A 19 -19.15 19.11 -2.56
C THR A 19 -18.76 17.97 -1.63
N ALA A 20 -17.80 18.18 -0.74
CA ALA A 20 -17.36 17.17 0.24
C ALA A 20 -18.18 17.19 1.56
N ASP A 21 -19.15 18.12 1.70
CA ASP A 21 -19.97 18.24 2.92
C ASP A 21 -20.88 17.02 3.13
N GLY A 22 -21.33 16.38 2.05
CA GLY A 22 -22.09 15.12 2.09
C GLY A 22 -21.30 13.88 2.48
N GLY A 23 -19.96 13.95 2.55
CA GLY A 23 -19.08 12.80 2.81
C GLY A 23 -17.76 13.18 3.47
N PRO A 24 -17.77 13.80 4.67
CA PRO A 24 -16.55 14.30 5.30
C PRO A 24 -15.53 13.22 5.60
N VAL A 25 -15.99 12.04 6.02
CA VAL A 25 -15.10 10.87 6.28
C VAL A 25 -14.47 10.37 4.99
N SER A 26 -15.25 10.22 3.92
CA SER A 26 -14.72 9.80 2.61
C SER A 26 -13.72 10.80 2.07
N TYR A 27 -13.96 12.09 2.23
CA TYR A 27 -13.00 13.11 1.81
C TYR A 27 -11.70 13.05 2.63
N ALA A 28 -11.79 12.84 3.94
CA ALA A 28 -10.62 12.66 4.80
C ALA A 28 -9.78 11.44 4.36
N ILE A 29 -10.43 10.32 4.05
CA ILE A 29 -9.75 9.12 3.53
C ILE A 29 -9.05 9.42 2.21
N ILE A 30 -9.71 10.10 1.26
CA ILE A 30 -9.14 10.44 -0.05
C ILE A 30 -7.91 11.32 0.10
N THR A 31 -7.97 12.35 0.93
CA THR A 31 -6.86 13.27 1.12
C THR A 31 -5.69 12.62 1.85
N LEU A 32 -5.97 11.83 2.89
CA LEU A 32 -4.97 11.05 3.62
C LEU A 32 -4.29 10.03 2.71
N ALA A 33 -5.06 9.23 1.98
CA ALA A 33 -4.52 8.23 1.05
C ALA A 33 -3.63 8.89 -0.03
N ARG A 34 -4.00 10.07 -0.51
CA ARG A 34 -3.20 10.82 -1.47
C ARG A 34 -1.88 11.32 -0.89
N ALA A 35 -1.89 11.87 0.33
CA ALA A 35 -0.68 12.35 1.00
C ALA A 35 0.26 11.19 1.33
N HIS A 36 -0.27 10.14 1.97
CA HIS A 36 0.47 8.94 2.33
C HIS A 36 1.04 8.23 1.09
N GLY A 37 0.22 8.01 0.05
CA GLY A 37 0.65 7.37 -1.19
C GLY A 37 1.65 8.22 -1.99
N GLY A 38 1.58 9.55 -1.91
CA GLY A 38 2.57 10.46 -2.49
C GLY A 38 3.94 10.25 -1.86
N TYR A 39 4.02 10.28 -0.53
CA TYR A 39 5.27 10.08 0.20
C TYR A 39 5.79 8.64 0.06
N ALA A 40 4.91 7.64 0.16
CA ALA A 40 5.28 6.25 -0.14
C ALA A 40 5.91 6.10 -1.52
N GLY A 41 5.32 6.74 -2.54
CA GLY A 41 5.85 6.73 -3.90
C GLY A 41 7.22 7.38 -4.03
N GLU A 42 7.53 8.41 -3.25
CA GLU A 42 8.88 9.01 -3.20
C GLU A 42 9.89 8.03 -2.62
N LEU A 43 9.58 7.39 -1.50
CA LEU A 43 10.44 6.41 -0.87
C LEU A 43 10.65 5.17 -1.75
N LEU A 44 9.59 4.64 -2.38
CA LEU A 44 9.64 3.48 -3.27
C LEU A 44 10.48 3.72 -4.52
N ARG A 45 10.45 4.94 -5.09
CA ARG A 45 11.32 5.28 -6.22
C ARG A 45 12.80 5.10 -5.90
N GLY A 46 13.22 5.36 -4.65
CA GLY A 46 14.58 5.10 -4.19
C GLY A 46 14.98 3.61 -4.24
N LEU A 47 14.00 2.72 -4.23
CA LEU A 47 14.18 1.26 -4.36
C LEU A 47 13.95 0.74 -5.80
N GLY A 48 13.64 1.63 -6.75
CA GLY A 48 13.25 1.26 -8.11
C GLY A 48 11.86 0.64 -8.21
N LEU A 49 10.98 0.93 -7.25
CA LEU A 49 9.63 0.40 -7.16
C LEU A 49 8.57 1.49 -7.40
N HIS A 50 7.38 1.05 -7.77
CA HIS A 50 6.18 1.88 -7.88
C HIS A 50 5.17 1.48 -6.81
N VAL A 51 4.29 2.42 -6.43
CA VAL A 51 3.19 2.19 -5.48
C VAL A 51 2.35 0.98 -5.89
N GLY A 52 2.08 0.09 -4.95
CA GLY A 52 1.39 -1.17 -5.12
C GLY A 52 2.30 -2.38 -5.41
N GLN A 53 3.57 -2.15 -5.83
CA GLN A 53 4.53 -3.24 -6.04
C GLN A 53 5.11 -3.73 -4.70
N GLU A 54 5.21 -2.86 -3.71
CA GLU A 54 5.61 -3.21 -2.35
C GLU A 54 4.70 -4.29 -1.75
N LEU A 55 3.40 -4.22 -1.98
CA LEU A 55 2.45 -5.22 -1.47
C LEU A 55 2.69 -6.59 -2.08
N ILE A 56 3.01 -6.64 -3.39
CA ILE A 56 3.34 -7.89 -4.07
C ILE A 56 4.66 -8.45 -3.53
N LEU A 57 5.68 -7.59 -3.35
CA LEU A 57 6.96 -8.03 -2.77
C LEU A 57 6.78 -8.54 -1.34
N MET A 58 6.08 -7.80 -0.49
CA MET A 58 5.80 -8.22 0.89
C MET A 58 5.12 -9.60 0.93
N GLN A 59 4.12 -9.83 0.06
CA GLN A 59 3.42 -11.10 -0.02
C GLN A 59 4.35 -12.24 -0.49
N LEU A 60 5.25 -11.99 -1.44
CA LEU A 60 6.22 -12.97 -1.93
C LEU A 60 7.36 -13.19 -0.93
N LEU A 61 7.80 -12.15 -0.22
CA LEU A 61 8.82 -12.24 0.84
C LEU A 61 8.33 -13.05 2.03
N GLU A 62 7.03 -13.07 2.30
CA GLU A 62 6.40 -13.91 3.32
C GLU A 62 6.23 -15.36 2.84
N ARG A 63 5.75 -15.54 1.63
CA ARG A 63 5.59 -16.84 0.98
C ARG A 63 5.92 -16.71 -0.50
N ASP A 64 7.05 -17.23 -0.93
CA ASP A 64 7.47 -17.25 -2.33
C ASP A 64 6.69 -18.29 -3.16
N HIS A 65 6.91 -18.33 -4.45
CA HIS A 65 6.37 -19.32 -5.39
C HIS A 65 4.84 -19.38 -5.39
N GLN A 66 4.18 -18.24 -5.49
CA GLN A 66 2.72 -18.12 -5.54
C GLN A 66 2.21 -18.01 -6.97
N SER A 67 1.07 -18.60 -7.25
CA SER A 67 0.35 -18.33 -8.48
C SER A 67 -0.17 -16.90 -8.52
N GLN A 68 -0.31 -16.35 -9.73
CA GLN A 68 -0.90 -15.02 -9.88
C GLN A 68 -2.31 -14.93 -9.28
N SER A 69 -3.07 -16.02 -9.30
CA SER A 69 -4.42 -16.09 -8.70
C SER A 69 -4.37 -16.04 -7.17
N GLU A 70 -3.37 -16.69 -6.54
CA GLU A 70 -3.16 -16.59 -5.10
C GLU A 70 -2.78 -15.18 -4.68
N LEU A 71 -1.88 -14.53 -5.42
CA LEU A 71 -1.53 -13.12 -5.18
C LEU A 71 -2.74 -12.19 -5.30
N LEU A 72 -3.56 -12.37 -6.33
CA LEU A 72 -4.81 -11.61 -6.50
C LEU A 72 -5.73 -11.75 -5.30
N LYS A 73 -5.92 -13.00 -4.84
CA LYS A 73 -6.78 -13.30 -3.69
C LYS A 73 -6.21 -12.72 -2.38
N ALA A 74 -4.90 -12.85 -2.18
CA ALA A 74 -4.25 -12.36 -0.96
C ALA A 74 -4.27 -10.83 -0.86
N LEU A 75 -4.08 -10.13 -1.99
CA LEU A 75 -3.97 -8.67 -2.05
C LEU A 75 -5.30 -7.96 -2.26
N GLY A 76 -6.36 -8.66 -2.64
CA GLY A 76 -7.65 -8.04 -2.96
C GLY A 76 -7.59 -7.02 -4.11
N MET A 77 -6.57 -7.09 -4.97
CA MET A 77 -6.33 -6.15 -6.06
C MET A 77 -6.98 -6.63 -7.35
N GLU A 78 -7.27 -5.68 -8.25
CA GLU A 78 -7.79 -5.98 -9.57
C GLU A 78 -6.77 -6.73 -10.44
N HIS A 79 -7.23 -7.72 -11.21
CA HIS A 79 -6.40 -8.57 -12.08
C HIS A 79 -5.49 -7.75 -13.01
N SER A 80 -6.03 -6.73 -13.65
CA SER A 80 -5.30 -5.86 -14.57
C SER A 80 -4.15 -5.10 -13.88
N THR A 81 -4.35 -4.69 -12.64
CA THR A 81 -3.37 -3.98 -11.82
C THR A 81 -2.22 -4.90 -11.44
N VAL A 82 -2.52 -6.08 -10.90
CA VAL A 82 -1.49 -7.08 -10.52
C VAL A 82 -0.72 -7.54 -11.75
N SER A 83 -1.40 -7.86 -12.85
CA SER A 83 -0.76 -8.31 -14.08
C SER A 83 0.21 -7.27 -14.66
N ARG A 84 -0.17 -5.98 -14.65
CA ARG A 84 0.70 -4.88 -15.09
C ARG A 84 1.89 -4.70 -14.16
N SER A 85 1.66 -4.75 -12.84
CA SER A 85 2.72 -4.62 -11.83
C SER A 85 3.72 -5.76 -11.96
N LEU A 86 3.27 -7.01 -12.04
CA LEU A 86 4.12 -8.18 -12.20
C LEU A 86 4.96 -8.13 -13.47
N ARG A 87 4.40 -7.63 -14.60
CA ARG A 87 5.18 -7.46 -15.82
C ARG A 87 6.32 -6.47 -15.61
N ARG A 88 6.05 -5.30 -15.03
CA ARG A 88 7.07 -4.28 -14.73
C ARG A 88 8.11 -4.80 -13.74
N MET A 89 7.69 -5.54 -12.71
CA MET A 89 8.60 -6.13 -11.73
C MET A 89 9.50 -7.19 -12.36
N GLN A 90 8.98 -7.97 -13.31
CA GLN A 90 9.77 -8.93 -14.09
C GLN A 90 10.77 -8.21 -15.01
N GLU A 91 10.36 -7.18 -15.73
CA GLU A 91 11.22 -6.34 -16.56
C GLU A 91 12.33 -5.67 -15.73
N ALA A 92 12.01 -5.24 -14.51
CA ALA A 92 12.96 -4.68 -13.55
C ALA A 92 13.82 -5.72 -12.82
N GLY A 93 13.55 -7.02 -13.01
CA GLY A 93 14.33 -8.13 -12.46
C GLY A 93 14.06 -8.46 -10.99
N PHE A 94 12.93 -8.03 -10.40
CA PHE A 94 12.55 -8.37 -9.03
C PHE A 94 11.88 -9.76 -8.92
N VAL A 95 11.15 -10.16 -9.94
CA VAL A 95 10.45 -11.44 -9.98
C VAL A 95 10.68 -12.18 -11.28
N THR A 96 10.50 -13.50 -11.24
CA THR A 96 10.33 -14.36 -12.42
C THR A 96 8.89 -14.82 -12.51
N ARG A 97 8.43 -15.13 -13.73
CA ARG A 97 7.11 -15.69 -13.99
C ARG A 97 7.28 -16.91 -14.89
N ARG A 98 6.84 -18.07 -14.43
CA ARG A 98 6.94 -19.33 -15.18
C ARG A 98 5.63 -20.10 -15.14
N PRO A 99 5.25 -20.81 -16.22
CA PRO A 99 4.14 -21.75 -16.15
C PRO A 99 4.38 -22.81 -15.09
N ALA A 100 3.33 -23.22 -14.36
CA ALA A 100 3.41 -24.33 -13.43
C ALA A 100 3.66 -25.65 -14.20
N GLU A 101 4.37 -26.58 -13.58
CA GLU A 101 4.72 -27.88 -14.21
C GLU A 101 3.49 -28.73 -14.53
N HIS A 102 2.50 -28.72 -13.64
CA HIS A 102 1.29 -29.53 -13.73
C HIS A 102 0.16 -28.88 -14.54
N ASP A 103 0.17 -27.54 -14.70
CA ASP A 103 -0.80 -26.81 -15.53
C ASP A 103 -0.16 -25.53 -16.09
N ARG A 104 0.15 -25.55 -17.37
CA ARG A 104 0.78 -24.40 -18.07
C ARG A 104 -0.08 -23.15 -18.15
N ARG A 105 -1.36 -23.23 -17.80
CA ARG A 105 -2.25 -22.07 -17.70
C ARG A 105 -2.03 -21.28 -16.42
N VAL A 106 -1.46 -21.93 -15.40
CA VAL A 106 -1.14 -21.30 -14.11
C VAL A 106 0.23 -20.69 -14.18
N MET A 107 0.35 -19.40 -13.94
CA MET A 107 1.62 -18.69 -13.87
C MET A 107 2.08 -18.58 -12.43
N ILE A 108 3.23 -19.15 -12.13
CA ILE A 108 3.93 -19.04 -10.83
C ILE A 108 4.83 -17.82 -10.87
N VAL A 109 4.72 -17.00 -9.85
CA VAL A 109 5.56 -15.82 -9.59
C VAL A 109 6.51 -16.16 -8.47
N SER A 110 7.80 -15.89 -8.69
CA SER A 110 8.84 -16.14 -7.70
C SER A 110 9.79 -14.96 -7.62
N LEU A 111 10.36 -14.73 -6.45
CA LEU A 111 11.41 -13.73 -6.26
C LEU A 111 12.67 -14.12 -7.03
N THR A 112 13.42 -13.13 -7.46
CA THR A 112 14.83 -13.27 -7.86
C THR A 112 15.71 -12.95 -6.65
N GLU A 113 17.04 -13.14 -6.78
CA GLU A 113 17.99 -12.66 -5.77
C GLU A 113 17.83 -11.16 -5.51
N LYS A 114 17.60 -10.37 -6.57
CA LYS A 114 17.31 -8.94 -6.46
C LYS A 114 16.00 -8.70 -5.71
N GLY A 115 14.96 -9.49 -5.96
CA GLY A 115 13.68 -9.41 -5.25
C GLY A 115 13.84 -9.74 -3.77
N GLU A 116 14.54 -10.81 -3.43
CA GLU A 116 14.82 -11.18 -2.04
C GLU A 116 15.67 -10.11 -1.32
N ALA A 117 16.65 -9.53 -2.00
CA ALA A 117 17.48 -8.46 -1.46
C ALA A 117 16.71 -7.16 -1.13
N THR A 118 15.45 -7.03 -1.56
CA THR A 118 14.60 -5.88 -1.18
C THR A 118 14.03 -5.99 0.22
N ARG A 119 14.11 -7.13 0.90
CA ARG A 119 13.52 -7.37 2.23
C ARG A 119 13.88 -6.27 3.22
N GLU A 120 15.15 -6.08 3.47
CA GLU A 120 15.62 -5.08 4.45
C GLU A 120 15.38 -3.63 3.98
N PRO A 121 15.73 -3.22 2.75
CA PRO A 121 15.39 -1.89 2.26
C PRO A 121 13.90 -1.57 2.31
N LEU A 122 13.03 -2.53 2.02
CA LEU A 122 11.58 -2.35 2.08
C LEU A 122 11.09 -2.18 3.52
N ALA A 123 11.63 -2.96 4.47
CA ALA A 123 11.32 -2.81 5.89
C ALA A 123 11.74 -1.43 6.42
N GLN A 124 12.93 -0.95 6.06
CA GLN A 124 13.41 0.39 6.42
C GLN A 124 12.56 1.50 5.80
N MET A 125 12.15 1.33 4.54
CA MET A 125 11.24 2.26 3.87
C MET A 125 9.91 2.36 4.60
N LEU A 126 9.31 1.21 4.96
CA LEU A 126 8.05 1.17 5.72
C LEU A 126 8.18 1.81 7.09
N ALA A 127 9.29 1.57 7.80
CA ALA A 127 9.54 2.20 9.11
C ALA A 127 9.64 3.74 9.00
N ARG A 128 10.26 4.26 7.93
CA ARG A 128 10.32 5.71 7.68
C ARG A 128 8.95 6.28 7.32
N LEU A 129 8.17 5.56 6.52
CA LEU A 129 6.81 5.97 6.16
C LEU A 129 5.91 5.99 7.40
N GLU A 130 6.00 4.96 8.24
CA GLU A 130 5.27 4.87 9.52
C GLU A 130 5.63 6.04 10.43
N GLN A 131 6.93 6.28 10.66
CA GLN A 131 7.37 7.39 11.50
C GLN A 131 6.78 8.73 11.07
N ALA A 132 6.83 9.05 9.78
CA ALA A 132 6.27 10.29 9.23
C ALA A 132 4.74 10.34 9.34
N THR A 133 4.07 9.18 9.23
CA THR A 133 2.60 9.10 9.30
C THR A 133 2.07 9.33 10.70
N VAL A 134 2.79 8.83 11.73
CA VAL A 134 2.29 8.83 13.11
C VAL A 134 3.00 9.81 14.03
N GLU A 135 3.91 10.65 13.51
CA GLU A 135 4.73 11.56 14.32
C GLU A 135 3.91 12.46 15.25
N SER A 136 2.73 12.90 14.80
CA SER A 136 1.83 13.77 15.56
C SER A 136 0.83 13.03 16.45
N LEU A 137 0.84 11.68 16.46
CA LEU A 137 -0.14 10.86 17.16
C LEU A 137 0.47 10.22 18.40
N ASP A 138 -0.26 10.26 19.51
CA ASP A 138 0.02 9.44 20.67
C ASP A 138 -0.43 7.97 20.45
N GLU A 139 -0.03 7.07 21.33
CA GLU A 139 -0.33 5.63 21.21
C GLU A 139 -1.84 5.35 21.17
N ALA A 140 -2.62 5.98 22.03
CA ALA A 140 -4.09 5.80 22.08
C ALA A 140 -4.76 6.23 20.77
N SER A 141 -4.28 7.32 20.17
CA SER A 141 -4.76 7.81 18.86
C SER A 141 -4.40 6.83 17.72
N ARG A 142 -3.20 6.24 17.75
CA ARG A 142 -2.76 5.22 16.78
C ARG A 142 -3.64 3.97 16.87
N GLU A 143 -3.86 3.44 18.08
CA GLU A 143 -4.74 2.28 18.31
C GLU A 143 -6.17 2.56 17.83
N THR A 144 -6.71 3.73 18.17
CA THR A 144 -8.03 4.16 17.74
C THR A 144 -8.12 4.23 16.21
N PHE A 145 -7.14 4.85 15.56
CA PHE A 145 -7.09 4.95 14.10
C PHE A 145 -7.08 3.56 13.46
N MET A 146 -6.22 2.64 13.92
CA MET A 146 -6.14 1.30 13.38
C MET A 146 -7.47 0.52 13.54
N ALA A 147 -8.13 0.66 14.69
CA ALA A 147 -9.43 0.03 14.93
C ALA A 147 -10.50 0.56 13.98
N LEU A 148 -10.60 1.88 13.84
CA LEU A 148 -11.56 2.54 12.95
C LEU A 148 -11.29 2.22 11.47
N ALA A 149 -10.04 2.24 11.04
CA ALA A 149 -9.66 1.90 9.68
C ALA A 149 -10.07 0.46 9.31
N ARG A 150 -9.82 -0.51 10.19
CA ARG A 150 -10.26 -1.92 10.00
C ARG A 150 -11.78 -2.05 9.92
N ALA A 151 -12.51 -1.38 10.80
CA ALA A 151 -13.97 -1.41 10.81
C ALA A 151 -14.55 -0.85 9.50
N MET A 152 -14.01 0.27 9.01
CA MET A 152 -14.41 0.87 7.74
C MET A 152 -14.08 -0.03 6.55
N GLU A 153 -12.88 -0.63 6.52
CA GLU A 153 -12.46 -1.56 5.48
C GLU A 153 -13.43 -2.75 5.39
N CYS A 154 -13.73 -3.41 6.51
CA CYS A 154 -14.68 -4.51 6.57
C CYS A 154 -16.06 -4.11 6.03
N THR A 155 -16.57 -2.94 6.41
CA THR A 155 -17.86 -2.42 5.96
C THR A 155 -17.88 -2.17 4.45
N ILE A 156 -16.86 -1.49 3.92
CA ILE A 156 -16.73 -1.20 2.48
C ILE A 156 -16.65 -2.51 1.67
N THR A 157 -15.83 -3.45 2.14
CA THR A 157 -15.65 -4.75 1.48
C THR A 157 -16.97 -5.54 1.43
N ALA A 158 -17.74 -5.54 2.52
CA ALA A 158 -19.07 -6.18 2.55
C ALA A 158 -20.07 -5.52 1.58
N HIS A 159 -19.98 -4.21 1.36
CA HIS A 159 -20.83 -3.52 0.35
C HIS A 159 -20.43 -3.83 -1.09
N ARG A 160 -19.14 -4.06 -1.38
CA ARG A 160 -18.67 -4.45 -2.73
C ARG A 160 -19.05 -5.87 -3.12
N GLY A 161 -19.30 -6.75 -2.16
CA GLY A 161 -19.68 -8.15 -2.39
C GLY A 161 -21.19 -8.40 -2.60
N ARG A 162 -22.01 -7.34 -2.54
CA ARG A 162 -23.46 -7.39 -2.81
C ARG A 162 -23.75 -6.92 -4.22
#